data_5b62dbfd5ced4a828d9e2747dbd4f03f
#
_entry.id   5b62dbfd5ced4a828d9e2747dbd4f03f
#
_cell.length_a   1.000
_cell.length_b   1.000
_cell.length_c   1.000
_cell.angle_alpha   90.00
_cell.angle_beta   90.00
_cell.angle_gamma   90.00
#
_symmetry.space_group_name_H-M   'P 1'
#
loop_
_entity.id
_entity.type
_entity.pdbx_description
1 polymer ?
#
loop_
_entity_poly.entity_id
_entity_poly.type
_entity_poly.pdbx_seq_one_letter_code
_entity_poly.pdbx_strand_id
1 'polypeptide(L)'
;MSKRYIISKKLNKELRYSKNYQKIKAKWRKYKDRLLNLRDDHINRIITDIILLRPNKICIETLDVNSMKKKEKGKRNDIAKGIGENPFRKFIKTLEERVIKRGIKIIYADKWYPSSKKCNRCGYIKEDLKLSDRVFMCPNCSLKINRDYNAAINLNNYLK
;
A
#
# COMPACT_ATOMS: atom_id res chain seq x y z
N MET A 1 9.17 22.15 -3.47
CA MET A 1 9.09 23.35 -2.58
C MET A 1 9.82 24.50 -3.25
N SER A 2 9.13 25.63 -3.47
CA SER A 2 9.69 26.74 -4.24
C SER A 2 10.76 27.49 -3.43
N LYS A 3 11.73 28.09 -4.14
CA LYS A 3 12.75 28.99 -3.57
C LYS A 3 12.16 30.05 -2.59
N ARG A 4 10.91 30.48 -2.81
CA ARG A 4 10.17 31.41 -1.92
C ARG A 4 9.94 30.87 -0.51
N TYR A 5 9.77 29.56 -0.34
CA TYR A 5 9.62 28.95 0.99
C TYR A 5 10.92 28.99 1.80
N ILE A 6 12.05 28.79 1.13
CA ILE A 6 13.39 28.84 1.76
C ILE A 6 13.74 30.27 2.16
N ILE A 7 13.43 31.26 1.30
CA ILE A 7 13.61 32.68 1.58
C ILE A 7 12.70 33.12 2.74
N SER A 8 11.43 32.65 2.80
CA SER A 8 10.53 33.00 3.90
C SER A 8 10.97 32.41 5.24
N LYS A 9 11.70 31.29 5.25
CA LYS A 9 12.25 30.70 6.47
C LYS A 9 13.44 31.51 7.02
N LYS A 10 14.17 32.21 6.13
CA LYS A 10 15.29 33.11 6.50
C LYS A 10 14.84 34.53 6.82
N LEU A 11 13.75 35.02 6.25
CA LEU A 11 13.32 36.42 6.28
C LEU A 11 12.18 36.75 7.24
N ASN A 12 11.85 35.97 8.22
CA ASN A 12 10.96 36.36 9.32
C ASN A 12 9.58 35.69 9.47
N LYS A 13 9.25 35.53 10.77
CA LYS A 13 7.94 35.20 11.33
C LYS A 13 6.78 36.00 10.72
N GLU A 14 6.99 37.23 10.29
CA GLU A 14 5.99 38.16 9.74
C GLU A 14 5.27 37.66 8.47
N LEU A 15 6.00 37.01 7.54
CA LEU A 15 5.39 36.47 6.33
C LEU A 15 4.34 35.39 6.60
N ARG A 16 4.45 34.66 7.72
CA ARG A 16 3.46 33.64 8.12
C ARG A 16 2.11 34.24 8.52
N TYR A 17 2.08 35.48 8.90
CA TYR A 17 0.88 36.21 9.32
C TYR A 17 0.27 37.04 8.18
N SER A 18 0.93 37.14 7.01
CA SER A 18 0.40 37.89 5.88
C SER A 18 -0.93 37.28 5.40
N LYS A 19 -1.90 38.16 5.05
CA LYS A 19 -3.21 37.75 4.54
C LYS A 19 -3.08 36.81 3.31
N ASN A 20 -2.09 37.05 2.43
CA ASN A 20 -1.82 36.20 1.28
C ASN A 20 -1.32 34.81 1.65
N TYR A 21 -0.42 34.70 2.64
CA TYR A 21 0.03 33.41 3.14
C TYR A 21 -1.14 32.60 3.72
N GLN A 22 -2.00 33.22 4.51
CA GLN A 22 -3.18 32.57 5.07
C GLN A 22 -4.16 32.09 4.00
N LYS A 23 -4.42 32.91 2.97
CA LYS A 23 -5.24 32.50 1.82
C LYS A 23 -4.66 31.28 1.07
N ILE A 24 -3.35 31.29 0.79
CA ILE A 24 -2.69 30.17 0.11
C ILE A 24 -2.71 28.93 0.99
N LYS A 25 -2.47 29.07 2.28
CA LYS A 25 -2.51 27.97 3.26
C LYS A 25 -3.90 27.36 3.36
N ALA A 26 -4.96 28.18 3.35
CA ALA A 26 -6.35 27.72 3.35
C ALA A 26 -6.69 26.95 2.07
N LYS A 27 -6.30 27.45 0.89
CA LYS A 27 -6.46 26.74 -0.38
C LYS A 27 -5.72 25.40 -0.36
N TRP A 28 -4.47 25.38 0.11
CA TRP A 28 -3.68 24.15 0.20
C TRP A 28 -4.32 23.10 1.12
N ARG A 29 -4.84 23.52 2.29
CA ARG A 29 -5.60 22.65 3.20
C ARG A 29 -6.82 22.05 2.50
N LYS A 30 -7.64 22.88 1.83
CA LYS A 30 -8.81 22.42 1.09
C LYS A 30 -8.48 21.36 0.04
N TYR A 31 -7.40 21.54 -0.72
CA TYR A 31 -6.95 20.55 -1.70
C TYR A 31 -6.44 19.27 -1.04
N LYS A 32 -5.70 19.40 0.07
CA LYS A 32 -5.24 18.25 0.83
C LYS A 32 -6.41 17.43 1.38
N ASP A 33 -7.39 18.07 1.97
CA ASP A 33 -8.58 17.42 2.51
C ASP A 33 -9.38 16.71 1.41
N ARG A 34 -9.54 17.36 0.25
CA ARG A 34 -10.16 16.72 -0.91
C ARG A 34 -9.43 15.46 -1.37
N LEU A 35 -8.09 15.50 -1.42
CA LEU A 35 -7.27 14.35 -1.77
C LEU A 35 -7.43 13.20 -0.76
N LEU A 36 -7.48 13.52 0.53
CA LEU A 36 -7.70 12.53 1.59
C LEU A 36 -9.08 11.87 1.44
N ASN A 37 -10.13 12.68 1.22
CA ASN A 37 -11.48 12.17 1.02
C ASN A 37 -11.58 11.25 -0.22
N LEU A 38 -10.98 11.64 -1.34
CA LEU A 38 -10.94 10.79 -2.54
C LEU A 38 -10.23 9.45 -2.30
N ARG A 39 -9.14 9.46 -1.51
CA ARG A 39 -8.45 8.22 -1.12
C ARG A 39 -9.33 7.35 -0.24
N ASP A 40 -10.03 7.96 0.70
CA ASP A 40 -10.95 7.25 1.61
C ASP A 40 -12.12 6.62 0.85
N ASP A 41 -12.71 7.36 -0.08
CA ASP A 41 -13.77 6.85 -0.95
C ASP A 41 -13.27 5.67 -1.79
N HIS A 42 -12.07 5.77 -2.35
CA HIS A 42 -11.47 4.68 -3.12
C HIS A 42 -11.26 3.43 -2.26
N ILE A 43 -10.69 3.58 -1.05
CA ILE A 43 -10.54 2.48 -0.08
C ILE A 43 -11.89 1.85 0.23
N ASN A 44 -12.89 2.67 0.53
CA ASN A 44 -14.22 2.19 0.89
C ASN A 44 -14.90 1.42 -0.26
N ARG A 45 -14.72 1.86 -1.50
CA ARG A 45 -15.23 1.15 -2.70
C ARG A 45 -14.58 -0.22 -2.82
N ILE A 46 -13.24 -0.30 -2.81
CA ILE A 46 -12.53 -1.58 -2.91
C ILE A 46 -12.98 -2.54 -1.81
N ILE A 47 -13.10 -2.07 -0.56
CA ILE A 47 -13.53 -2.92 0.55
C ILE A 47 -14.98 -3.38 0.34
N THR A 48 -15.84 -2.53 -0.18
CA THR A 48 -17.23 -2.89 -0.49
C THR A 48 -17.27 -3.97 -1.57
N ASP A 49 -16.49 -3.84 -2.62
CA ASP A 49 -16.39 -4.83 -3.71
C ASP A 49 -15.92 -6.18 -3.18
N ILE A 50 -14.89 -6.19 -2.31
CA ILE A 50 -14.41 -7.42 -1.65
C ILE A 50 -15.53 -8.07 -0.83
N ILE A 51 -16.29 -7.29 -0.07
CA ILE A 51 -17.38 -7.80 0.78
C ILE A 51 -18.54 -8.34 -0.05
N LEU A 52 -18.84 -7.71 -1.20
CA LEU A 52 -19.91 -8.17 -2.11
C LEU A 52 -19.61 -9.55 -2.72
N LEU A 53 -18.35 -9.94 -2.82
CA LEU A 53 -17.95 -11.29 -3.22
C LEU A 53 -18.30 -12.37 -2.16
N ARG A 54 -18.73 -11.96 -0.96
CA ARG A 54 -19.10 -12.84 0.17
C ARG A 54 -18.05 -13.93 0.49
N PRO A 55 -16.76 -13.58 0.62
CA PRO A 55 -15.74 -14.58 0.94
C PRO A 55 -15.94 -15.10 2.37
N ASN A 56 -15.67 -16.39 2.58
CA ASN A 56 -15.67 -16.96 3.95
C ASN A 56 -14.39 -16.57 4.71
N LYS A 57 -13.27 -16.42 3.99
CA LYS A 57 -11.96 -16.11 4.53
C LYS A 57 -11.22 -15.16 3.59
N ILE A 58 -10.38 -14.30 4.14
CA ILE A 58 -9.48 -13.41 3.37
C ILE A 58 -8.06 -13.63 3.88
N CYS A 59 -7.12 -13.93 2.98
CA CYS A 59 -5.70 -13.99 3.30
C CYS A 59 -5.00 -12.70 2.93
N ILE A 60 -4.21 -12.16 3.85
CA ILE A 60 -3.43 -10.94 3.66
C ILE A 60 -1.97 -11.20 3.97
N GLU A 61 -1.06 -10.66 3.18
CA GLU A 61 0.37 -10.72 3.47
C GLU A 61 0.73 -9.85 4.68
N THR A 62 1.60 -10.35 5.55
CA THR A 62 2.17 -9.58 6.65
C THR A 62 3.27 -8.66 6.13
N LEU A 63 2.92 -7.40 5.84
CA LEU A 63 3.87 -6.40 5.34
C LEU A 63 4.57 -5.65 6.47
N ASP A 64 5.90 -5.69 6.48
CA ASP A 64 6.72 -4.89 7.40
C ASP A 64 7.00 -3.49 6.84
N VAL A 65 6.01 -2.59 7.01
CA VAL A 65 6.10 -1.19 6.57
C VAL A 65 7.29 -0.46 7.20
N ASN A 66 7.75 -0.87 8.39
CA ASN A 66 8.86 -0.21 9.07
C ASN A 66 10.21 -0.57 8.42
N SER A 67 10.39 -1.82 8.00
CA SER A 67 11.58 -2.23 7.26
C SER A 67 11.65 -1.60 5.87
N MET A 68 10.50 -1.42 5.20
CA MET A 68 10.41 -0.71 3.93
C MET A 68 10.87 0.75 4.06
N LYS A 69 10.44 1.45 5.12
CA LYS A 69 10.88 2.83 5.40
C LYS A 69 12.38 2.94 5.68
N LYS A 70 12.97 1.95 6.35
CA LYS A 70 14.41 1.95 6.69
C LYS A 70 15.30 1.76 5.45
N LYS A 71 14.90 0.92 4.49
CA LYS A 71 15.63 0.69 3.24
C LYS A 71 15.70 1.91 2.33
N GLU A 72 14.79 2.87 2.51
CA GLU A 72 14.65 4.06 1.67
C GLU A 72 15.31 5.32 2.24
N LYS A 73 15.96 5.24 3.43
CA LYS A 73 16.60 6.40 4.09
C LYS A 73 17.73 7.06 3.27
N GLY A 74 18.19 6.44 2.18
CA GLY A 74 19.19 7.01 1.26
C GLY A 74 18.64 7.60 -0.03
N LYS A 75 17.35 7.42 -0.34
CA LYS A 75 16.71 7.93 -1.56
C LYS A 75 15.60 8.91 -1.17
N ARG A 76 15.76 10.18 -1.58
CA ARG A 76 14.84 11.32 -1.40
C ARG A 76 13.74 11.14 -0.35
N ASN A 77 13.69 12.04 0.62
CA ASN A 77 12.67 12.13 1.70
C ASN A 77 11.21 11.98 1.24
N ASP A 78 10.95 12.14 -0.05
CA ASP A 78 9.60 12.08 -0.65
C ASP A 78 9.01 10.66 -0.66
N ILE A 79 9.83 9.61 -0.86
CA ILE A 79 9.34 8.22 -0.89
C ILE A 79 9.03 7.73 0.53
N ALA A 80 9.93 8.00 1.48
CA ALA A 80 9.71 7.65 2.89
C ALA A 80 8.47 8.37 3.45
N LYS A 81 8.23 9.61 3.03
CA LYS A 81 7.03 10.38 3.37
C LYS A 81 5.77 9.80 2.71
N GLY A 82 5.86 9.41 1.44
CA GLY A 82 4.78 8.73 0.72
C GLY A 82 4.38 7.41 1.36
N ILE A 83 5.34 6.58 1.81
CA ILE A 83 5.08 5.34 2.55
C ILE A 83 4.43 5.65 3.92
N GLY A 84 4.86 6.74 4.59
CA GLY A 84 4.27 7.17 5.87
C GLY A 84 2.83 7.62 5.77
N GLU A 85 2.47 8.23 4.65
CA GLU A 85 1.12 8.69 4.31
C GLU A 85 0.34 7.62 3.51
N ASN A 86 0.93 6.42 3.30
CA ASN A 86 0.34 5.35 2.52
C ASN A 86 -1.00 4.92 3.13
N PRO A 87 -2.08 4.92 2.36
CA PRO A 87 -3.41 4.52 2.81
C PRO A 87 -3.51 3.01 3.12
N PHE A 88 -2.44 2.24 2.87
CA PHE A 88 -2.44 0.79 3.08
C PHE A 88 -2.80 0.39 4.52
N ARG A 89 -2.22 1.04 5.54
CA ARG A 89 -2.59 0.76 6.95
C ARG A 89 -4.07 1.06 7.21
N LYS A 90 -4.57 2.17 6.65
CA LYS A 90 -5.97 2.54 6.77
C LYS A 90 -6.85 1.51 6.06
N PHE A 91 -6.45 1.08 4.86
CA PHE A 91 -7.13 0.03 4.12
C PHE A 91 -7.27 -1.26 4.94
N ILE A 92 -6.16 -1.78 5.49
CA ILE A 92 -6.17 -3.01 6.30
C ILE A 92 -7.08 -2.84 7.51
N LYS A 93 -6.90 -1.77 8.31
CA LYS A 93 -7.72 -1.51 9.49
C LYS A 93 -9.21 -1.43 9.15
N THR A 94 -9.57 -0.68 8.11
CA THR A 94 -10.97 -0.53 7.69
C THR A 94 -11.53 -1.84 7.16
N LEU A 95 -10.72 -2.63 6.44
CA LEU A 95 -11.10 -3.96 5.97
C LEU A 95 -11.40 -4.87 7.17
N GLU A 96 -10.48 -4.97 8.13
CA GLU A 96 -10.66 -5.77 9.35
C GLU A 96 -11.96 -5.43 10.07
N GLU A 97 -12.18 -4.15 10.38
CA GLU A 97 -13.37 -3.69 11.09
C GLU A 97 -14.68 -4.06 10.36
N ARG A 98 -14.68 -4.00 9.02
CA ARG A 98 -15.88 -4.25 8.22
C ARG A 98 -16.17 -5.73 7.98
N VAL A 99 -15.11 -6.55 7.82
CA VAL A 99 -15.30 -7.99 7.54
C VAL A 99 -15.58 -8.79 8.80
N ILE A 100 -14.97 -8.41 9.94
CA ILE A 100 -15.25 -9.05 11.24
C ILE A 100 -16.75 -8.91 11.59
N LYS A 101 -17.33 -7.73 11.40
CA LYS A 101 -18.77 -7.49 11.60
C LYS A 101 -19.69 -8.37 10.74
N ARG A 102 -19.16 -9.03 9.72
CA ARG A 102 -19.86 -9.92 8.79
C ARG A 102 -19.50 -11.39 8.96
N GLY A 103 -18.73 -11.73 10.00
CA GLY A 103 -18.28 -13.09 10.26
C GLY A 103 -17.22 -13.61 9.28
N ILE A 104 -16.63 -12.75 8.46
CA ILE A 104 -15.56 -13.11 7.53
C ILE A 104 -14.25 -13.18 8.30
N LYS A 105 -13.53 -14.31 8.20
CA LYS A 105 -12.23 -14.48 8.86
C LYS A 105 -11.10 -13.83 8.06
N ILE A 106 -10.22 -13.08 8.74
CA ILE A 106 -8.95 -12.62 8.19
C ILE A 106 -7.84 -13.53 8.69
N ILE A 107 -6.98 -13.96 7.78
CA ILE A 107 -5.78 -14.76 8.05
C ILE A 107 -4.59 -14.00 7.52
N TYR A 108 -3.58 -13.81 8.36
CA TYR A 108 -2.31 -13.22 7.95
C TYR A 108 -1.35 -14.33 7.56
N ALA A 109 -0.91 -14.30 6.30
CA ALA A 109 0.14 -15.21 5.86
C ALA A 109 1.44 -14.90 6.60
N ASP A 110 2.24 -15.94 6.86
CA ASP A 110 3.56 -15.78 7.46
C ASP A 110 4.41 -14.79 6.65
N LYS A 111 5.19 -13.96 7.35
CA LYS A 111 6.05 -12.94 6.74
C LYS A 111 7.03 -13.53 5.72
N TRP A 112 7.46 -14.76 5.94
CA TRP A 112 8.44 -15.46 5.12
C TRP A 112 7.81 -16.36 4.06
N TYR A 113 6.48 -16.43 4.01
CA TYR A 113 5.80 -17.22 2.99
C TYR A 113 6.09 -16.67 1.58
N PRO A 114 6.71 -17.47 0.70
CA PRO A 114 7.20 -17.00 -0.60
C PRO A 114 6.06 -16.90 -1.64
N SER A 115 5.00 -16.17 -1.34
CA SER A 115 3.78 -16.09 -2.15
C SER A 115 4.06 -15.79 -3.63
N SER A 116 4.93 -14.81 -3.91
CA SER A 116 5.26 -14.40 -5.28
C SER A 116 6.32 -15.30 -5.95
N LYS A 117 7.16 -15.99 -5.16
CA LYS A 117 8.25 -16.84 -5.67
C LYS A 117 7.84 -18.30 -5.91
N LYS A 118 6.80 -18.77 -5.22
CA LYS A 118 6.29 -20.13 -5.33
C LYS A 118 5.40 -20.28 -6.56
N CYS A 119 5.63 -21.33 -7.36
CA CYS A 119 4.75 -21.68 -8.48
C CYS A 119 3.42 -22.22 -7.95
N ASN A 120 2.31 -21.65 -8.35
CA ASN A 120 0.98 -22.10 -7.91
C ASN A 120 0.59 -23.47 -8.46
N ARG A 121 1.24 -23.93 -9.58
CA ARG A 121 0.95 -25.20 -10.24
C ARG A 121 1.75 -26.36 -9.65
N CYS A 122 3.09 -26.21 -9.52
CA CYS A 122 3.97 -27.32 -9.14
C CYS A 122 4.71 -27.11 -7.80
N GLY A 123 4.52 -25.97 -7.14
CA GLY A 123 5.16 -25.69 -5.87
C GLY A 123 6.63 -25.25 -5.93
N TYR A 124 7.28 -25.27 -7.12
CA TYR A 124 8.68 -24.86 -7.28
C TYR A 124 8.90 -23.43 -6.77
N ILE A 125 9.99 -23.20 -6.04
CA ILE A 125 10.35 -21.86 -5.52
C ILE A 125 11.45 -21.28 -6.40
N LYS A 126 11.16 -20.17 -7.07
CA LYS A 126 12.10 -19.43 -7.91
C LYS A 126 12.83 -18.37 -7.08
N GLU A 127 14.07 -18.66 -6.67
CA GLU A 127 14.85 -17.78 -5.78
C GLU A 127 15.30 -16.49 -6.46
N ASP A 128 15.62 -16.53 -7.77
CA ASP A 128 16.17 -15.45 -8.58
C ASP A 128 15.12 -14.45 -9.09
N LEU A 129 13.86 -14.55 -8.65
CA LEU A 129 12.79 -13.63 -9.04
C LEU A 129 13.07 -12.22 -8.54
N LYS A 130 13.21 -11.26 -9.46
CA LYS A 130 13.48 -9.85 -9.16
C LYS A 130 12.18 -9.07 -8.89
N LEU A 131 12.28 -7.97 -8.14
CA LEU A 131 11.13 -7.08 -7.89
C LEU A 131 10.60 -6.40 -9.17
N SER A 132 11.47 -6.21 -10.16
CA SER A 132 11.11 -5.66 -11.48
C SER A 132 10.29 -6.61 -12.34
N ASP A 133 10.37 -7.93 -12.07
CA ASP A 133 9.71 -8.93 -12.89
C ASP A 133 8.20 -8.90 -12.65
N ARG A 134 7.44 -8.64 -13.70
CA ARG A 134 5.97 -8.63 -13.67
C ARG A 134 5.37 -9.98 -14.06
N VAL A 135 6.14 -10.81 -14.72
CA VAL A 135 5.74 -12.14 -15.17
C VAL A 135 6.55 -13.18 -14.43
N PHE A 136 5.86 -14.12 -13.82
CA PHE A 136 6.45 -15.32 -13.24
C PHE A 136 6.54 -16.39 -14.31
N MET A 137 7.74 -16.94 -14.53
CA MET A 137 7.98 -18.09 -15.40
C MET A 137 8.59 -19.20 -14.56
N CYS A 138 7.89 -20.33 -14.48
CA CYS A 138 8.36 -21.48 -13.71
C CYS A 138 9.35 -22.30 -14.56
N PRO A 139 10.60 -22.51 -14.12
CA PRO A 139 11.56 -23.34 -14.86
C PRO A 139 11.21 -24.84 -14.83
N ASN A 140 10.44 -25.30 -13.83
CA ASN A 140 10.09 -26.70 -13.66
C ASN A 140 8.90 -27.12 -14.50
N CYS A 141 7.82 -26.31 -14.58
CA CYS A 141 6.59 -26.71 -15.28
C CYS A 141 6.19 -25.74 -16.41
N SER A 142 7.07 -24.81 -16.76
CA SER A 142 6.90 -23.83 -17.85
C SER A 142 5.64 -22.93 -17.70
N LEU A 143 5.05 -22.86 -16.50
CA LEU A 143 3.94 -21.96 -16.25
C LEU A 143 4.39 -20.51 -16.44
N LYS A 144 3.68 -19.76 -17.27
CA LYS A 144 3.84 -18.32 -17.46
C LYS A 144 2.59 -17.60 -16.99
N ILE A 145 2.72 -16.74 -15.99
CA ILE A 145 1.59 -16.07 -15.34
C ILE A 145 2.01 -14.69 -14.81
N ASN A 146 1.07 -13.76 -14.64
CA ASN A 146 1.35 -12.52 -13.91
C ASN A 146 1.81 -12.85 -12.48
N ARG A 147 2.90 -12.21 -12.01
CA ARG A 147 3.51 -12.50 -10.70
C ARG A 147 2.54 -12.24 -9.54
N ASP A 148 1.80 -11.14 -9.60
CA ASP A 148 0.90 -10.74 -8.50
C ASP A 148 -0.34 -11.68 -8.47
N TYR A 149 -0.80 -12.13 -9.64
CA TYR A 149 -1.87 -13.12 -9.73
C TYR A 149 -1.42 -14.50 -9.23
N ASN A 150 -0.18 -14.91 -9.55
CA ASN A 150 0.43 -16.12 -8.97
C ASN A 150 0.47 -16.05 -7.43
N ALA A 151 0.89 -14.90 -6.88
CA ALA A 151 0.92 -14.67 -5.43
C ALA A 151 -0.48 -14.75 -4.82
N ALA A 152 -1.49 -14.18 -5.46
CA ALA A 152 -2.87 -14.24 -4.98
C ALA A 152 -3.40 -15.67 -4.91
N ILE A 153 -3.10 -16.51 -5.93
CA ILE A 153 -3.47 -17.95 -5.91
C ILE A 153 -2.75 -18.68 -4.76
N ASN A 154 -1.46 -18.39 -4.55
CA ASN A 154 -0.70 -19.01 -3.47
C ASN A 154 -1.23 -18.60 -2.08
N LEU A 155 -1.64 -17.35 -1.90
CA LEU A 155 -2.28 -16.88 -0.66
C LEU A 155 -3.66 -17.53 -0.46
N ASN A 156 -4.43 -17.73 -1.53
CA ASN A 156 -5.69 -18.47 -1.44
C ASN A 156 -5.47 -19.93 -1.03
N ASN A 157 -4.40 -20.57 -1.54
CA ASN A 157 -4.02 -21.92 -1.15
C ASN A 157 -3.48 -22.01 0.28
N TYR A 158 -2.96 -20.90 0.84
CA TYR A 158 -2.54 -20.80 2.24
C TYR A 158 -3.72 -20.90 3.23
N LEU A 159 -4.95 -20.65 2.77
CA LEU A 159 -6.18 -20.74 3.55
C LEU A 159 -6.70 -22.17 3.75
N LYS A 160 -6.15 -23.13 3.01
CA LYS A 160 -6.54 -24.56 3.10
C LYS A 160 -5.82 -25.24 4.23
#